data_27b9303597dfa4f877590d8bd8e2aee2
#
_entry.id   27b9303597dfa4f877590d8bd8e2aee2
#
_cell.length_a   1.000
_cell.length_b   1.000
_cell.length_c   1.000
_cell.angle_alpha   90.00
_cell.angle_beta   90.00
_cell.angle_gamma   90.00
#
_symmetry.space_group_name_H-M   'P 1'
#
loop_
_entity.id
_entity.type
_entity.pdbx_description
1 polymer ?
#
loop_
_entity_poly.entity_id
_entity_poly.type
_entity_poly.pdbx_seq_one_letter_code
_entity_poly.pdbx_strand_id
1 'polypeptide(L)'
;AVNRISKSGQRYLYHTLTRAQELNLPVELALLPFVESEFDPYAKSVDGATGIWQFLPATGREWGLKSNWWYDGKKDVLASTEAAFKFLTYLNERFEGDWLLAMAAYNAGPTRVSRAIRKNERAGLPTRFWDLNLPKETTAYVPKLLVLCELIRDPNSFDVHLPSIANRAYFQKVKIPGQLDLMQAADLAGLKPETIYELNPGFNQWATDPSGPHYLLLPIGVSDRFITQLDSLTQDDLVRWDRYKIRRGDNLSKIASRYKIEVSVLKEINGMSSDLIIAGKEIMVPR
;
A
#
# COMPACT_ATOMS: atom_id res chain seq x y z
N ALA A 1 15.43 16.50 -0.52
CA ALA A 1 14.57 15.63 -1.34
C ALA A 1 15.35 14.41 -1.83
N VAL A 2 16.43 14.55 -2.60
CA VAL A 2 17.19 13.43 -3.22
C VAL A 2 17.63 12.36 -2.22
N ASN A 3 18.13 12.73 -1.04
CA ASN A 3 18.56 11.76 0.00
C ASN A 3 17.39 10.98 0.64
N ARG A 4 16.17 11.53 0.67
CA ARG A 4 14.97 10.82 1.12
C ARG A 4 14.46 9.85 0.05
N ILE A 5 14.44 10.30 -1.21
CA ILE A 5 14.10 9.50 -2.38
C ILE A 5 14.94 8.20 -2.43
N SER A 6 16.24 8.28 -2.13
CA SER A 6 17.13 7.11 -2.15
C SER A 6 16.79 6.07 -1.08
N LYS A 7 16.45 6.52 0.13
CA LYS A 7 16.23 5.61 1.27
C LYS A 7 14.94 4.79 1.15
N SER A 8 13.84 5.44 0.73
CA SER A 8 12.56 4.77 0.48
C SER A 8 12.57 4.04 -0.86
N GLY A 9 13.15 4.63 -1.91
CA GLY A 9 13.29 4.01 -3.23
C GLY A 9 14.11 2.72 -3.21
N GLN A 10 15.17 2.61 -2.39
CA GLN A 10 15.97 1.38 -2.25
C GLN A 10 15.13 0.16 -1.91
N ARG A 11 14.02 0.32 -1.17
CA ARG A 11 13.17 -0.81 -0.76
C ARG A 11 12.22 -1.25 -1.87
N TYR A 12 11.66 -0.30 -2.63
CA TYR A 12 10.48 -0.57 -3.44
C TYR A 12 10.68 -0.37 -4.95
N LEU A 13 11.66 0.45 -5.36
CA LEU A 13 11.88 0.78 -6.78
C LEU A 13 12.15 -0.46 -7.64
N TYR A 14 12.96 -1.40 -7.14
CA TYR A 14 13.21 -2.65 -7.87
C TYR A 14 11.90 -3.39 -8.16
N HIS A 15 11.00 -3.49 -7.18
CA HIS A 15 9.72 -4.16 -7.35
C HIS A 15 8.83 -3.45 -8.38
N THR A 16 8.66 -2.12 -8.25
CA THR A 16 7.81 -1.35 -9.18
C THR A 16 8.36 -1.40 -10.61
N LEU A 17 9.69 -1.31 -10.77
CA LEU A 17 10.36 -1.38 -12.06
C LEU A 17 10.20 -2.76 -12.71
N THR A 18 10.54 -3.82 -11.97
CA THR A 18 10.39 -5.20 -12.48
C THR A 18 8.95 -5.50 -12.85
N ARG A 19 8.00 -5.04 -12.04
CA ARG A 19 6.59 -5.28 -12.33
C ARG A 19 6.08 -4.53 -13.55
N ALA A 20 6.55 -3.30 -13.79
CA ALA A 20 6.25 -2.55 -15.01
C ALA A 20 6.79 -3.29 -16.25
N GLN A 21 8.03 -3.81 -16.18
CA GLN A 21 8.65 -4.59 -17.25
C GLN A 21 7.87 -5.89 -17.54
N GLU A 22 7.50 -6.65 -16.53
CA GLU A 22 6.70 -7.88 -16.65
C GLU A 22 5.35 -7.65 -17.33
N LEU A 23 4.75 -6.48 -17.10
CA LEU A 23 3.47 -6.07 -17.68
C LEU A 23 3.63 -5.35 -19.03
N ASN A 24 4.85 -5.22 -19.57
CA ASN A 24 5.17 -4.48 -20.79
C ASN A 24 4.67 -3.02 -20.76
N LEU A 25 4.72 -2.39 -19.59
CA LEU A 25 4.40 -0.98 -19.40
C LEU A 25 5.65 -0.11 -19.55
N PRO A 26 5.52 1.18 -19.91
CA PRO A 26 6.62 2.12 -19.84
C PRO A 26 7.26 2.11 -18.45
N VAL A 27 8.56 1.88 -18.40
CA VAL A 27 9.30 1.73 -17.13
C VAL A 27 9.30 3.01 -16.30
N GLU A 28 9.10 4.15 -16.94
CA GLU A 28 8.95 5.47 -16.33
C GLU A 28 7.78 5.53 -15.35
N LEU A 29 6.74 4.73 -15.56
CA LEU A 29 5.59 4.63 -14.65
C LEU A 29 5.98 4.08 -13.27
N ALA A 30 7.06 3.31 -13.19
CA ALA A 30 7.61 2.85 -11.91
C ALA A 30 8.13 3.98 -11.02
N LEU A 31 8.33 5.18 -11.60
CA LEU A 31 8.78 6.37 -10.89
C LEU A 31 7.63 7.24 -10.37
N LEU A 32 6.37 6.95 -10.72
CA LEU A 32 5.21 7.71 -10.21
C LEU A 32 5.16 7.78 -8.68
N PRO A 33 5.50 6.74 -7.91
CA PRO A 33 5.55 6.83 -6.45
C PRO A 33 6.52 7.89 -5.90
N PHE A 34 7.55 8.31 -6.66
CA PHE A 34 8.38 9.45 -6.26
C PHE A 34 7.60 10.76 -6.32
N VAL A 35 6.77 10.92 -7.35
CA VAL A 35 5.95 12.13 -7.55
C VAL A 35 4.79 12.16 -6.55
N GLU A 36 4.22 11.01 -6.22
CA GLU A 36 3.05 10.85 -5.36
C GLU A 36 3.39 10.99 -3.85
N SER A 37 4.45 10.32 -3.40
CA SER A 37 4.69 10.13 -1.97
C SER A 37 6.18 10.06 -1.57
N GLU A 38 7.11 10.29 -2.49
CA GLU A 38 8.53 9.97 -2.28
C GLU A 38 8.76 8.50 -1.84
N PHE A 39 7.91 7.56 -2.31
CA PHE A 39 7.86 6.15 -1.89
C PHE A 39 7.55 5.94 -0.40
N ASP A 40 6.88 6.86 0.26
CA ASP A 40 6.43 6.68 1.64
C ASP A 40 5.12 5.89 1.68
N PRO A 41 5.11 4.63 2.18
CA PRO A 41 3.90 3.82 2.25
C PRO A 41 2.90 4.32 3.30
N TYR A 42 3.32 5.19 4.22
CA TYR A 42 2.48 5.81 5.24
C TYR A 42 1.96 7.19 4.82
N ALA A 43 2.38 7.71 3.65
CA ALA A 43 1.92 9.01 3.17
C ALA A 43 0.39 9.05 3.08
N LYS A 44 -0.17 10.16 3.57
CA LYS A 44 -1.60 10.43 3.55
C LYS A 44 -1.85 11.89 3.20
N SER A 45 -2.62 12.13 2.14
CA SER A 45 -3.02 13.48 1.73
C SER A 45 -4.21 13.99 2.56
N VAL A 46 -4.48 15.29 2.44
CA VAL A 46 -5.65 15.94 3.06
C VAL A 46 -6.96 15.29 2.60
N ASP A 47 -7.04 14.89 1.33
CA ASP A 47 -8.21 14.23 0.74
C ASP A 47 -8.28 12.73 1.03
N GLY A 48 -7.33 12.20 1.83
CA GLY A 48 -7.28 10.81 2.27
C GLY A 48 -6.66 9.84 1.27
N ALA A 49 -5.97 10.33 0.23
CA ALA A 49 -5.14 9.49 -0.61
C ALA A 49 -4.02 8.88 0.24
N THR A 50 -3.69 7.59 0.02
CA THR A 50 -2.85 6.84 0.96
C THR A 50 -1.87 5.93 0.21
N GLY A 51 -0.68 5.74 0.80
CA GLY A 51 0.35 4.81 0.34
C GLY A 51 1.24 5.37 -0.76
N ILE A 52 2.16 4.53 -1.26
CA ILE A 52 3.14 4.98 -2.26
C ILE A 52 2.49 5.46 -3.57
N TRP A 53 1.31 4.95 -3.91
CA TRP A 53 0.55 5.26 -5.13
C TRP A 53 -0.58 6.28 -4.90
N GLN A 54 -0.75 6.80 -3.69
CA GLN A 54 -1.76 7.80 -3.31
C GLN A 54 -3.18 7.47 -3.79
N PHE A 55 -3.63 6.23 -3.58
CA PHE A 55 -5.01 5.86 -3.88
C PHE A 55 -5.99 6.54 -2.93
N LEU A 56 -6.98 7.21 -3.50
CA LEU A 56 -8.18 7.63 -2.77
C LEU A 56 -8.99 6.40 -2.32
N PRO A 57 -9.72 6.46 -1.18
CA PRO A 57 -10.48 5.31 -0.67
C PRO A 57 -11.48 4.72 -1.69
N ALA A 58 -12.17 5.56 -2.45
CA ALA A 58 -13.13 5.11 -3.45
C ALA A 58 -12.43 4.40 -4.61
N THR A 59 -11.39 5.03 -5.18
CA THR A 59 -10.60 4.47 -6.29
C THR A 59 -9.91 3.18 -5.86
N GLY A 60 -9.34 3.14 -4.64
CA GLY A 60 -8.72 1.91 -4.13
C GLY A 60 -9.70 0.73 -4.09
N ARG A 61 -10.93 0.95 -3.61
CA ARG A 61 -11.97 -0.09 -3.62
C ARG A 61 -12.35 -0.54 -5.03
N GLU A 62 -12.50 0.40 -5.96
CA GLU A 62 -12.81 0.12 -7.37
C GLU A 62 -11.73 -0.78 -8.01
N TRP A 63 -10.47 -0.56 -7.65
CA TRP A 63 -9.34 -1.34 -8.17
C TRP A 63 -8.93 -2.51 -7.26
N GLY A 64 -9.82 -2.94 -6.35
CA GLY A 64 -9.68 -4.18 -5.58
C GLY A 64 -8.79 -4.08 -4.34
N LEU A 65 -8.46 -2.87 -3.88
CA LEU A 65 -7.70 -2.69 -2.65
C LEU A 65 -8.63 -2.83 -1.44
N LYS A 66 -8.47 -3.95 -0.74
CA LYS A 66 -9.17 -4.24 0.51
C LYS A 66 -8.76 -3.24 1.59
N SER A 67 -9.72 -2.76 2.36
CA SER A 67 -9.47 -1.92 3.52
C SER A 67 -10.46 -2.27 4.63
N ASN A 68 -9.95 -2.64 5.79
CA ASN A 68 -10.71 -2.96 6.98
C ASN A 68 -9.92 -2.56 8.24
N TRP A 69 -10.37 -2.96 9.42
CA TRP A 69 -9.70 -2.68 10.67
C TRP A 69 -8.28 -3.27 10.74
N TRP A 70 -8.08 -4.48 10.19
CA TRP A 70 -6.81 -5.20 10.21
C TRP A 70 -5.83 -4.72 9.13
N TYR A 71 -6.33 -4.35 7.95
CA TYR A 71 -5.51 -4.20 6.77
C TYR A 71 -5.99 -3.07 5.86
N ASP A 72 -5.04 -2.36 5.27
CA ASP A 72 -5.26 -1.34 4.24
C ASP A 72 -4.36 -1.61 3.02
N GLY A 73 -4.93 -2.18 1.98
CA GLY A 73 -4.24 -2.54 0.74
C GLY A 73 -3.61 -1.35 0.00
N LYS A 74 -4.06 -0.11 0.29
CA LYS A 74 -3.44 1.09 -0.29
C LYS A 74 -2.01 1.31 0.22
N LYS A 75 -1.70 0.84 1.43
CA LYS A 75 -0.35 0.88 2.02
C LYS A 75 0.49 -0.33 1.63
N ASP A 76 -0.13 -1.46 1.27
CA ASP A 76 0.57 -2.65 0.82
C ASP A 76 1.21 -2.41 -0.54
N VAL A 77 2.53 -2.48 -0.59
CA VAL A 77 3.31 -2.14 -1.79
C VAL A 77 3.01 -3.07 -2.95
N LEU A 78 2.80 -4.36 -2.70
CA LEU A 78 2.48 -5.31 -3.77
C LEU A 78 1.07 -5.07 -4.30
N ALA A 79 0.08 -5.04 -3.40
CA ALA A 79 -1.32 -4.88 -3.77
C ALA A 79 -1.56 -3.54 -4.48
N SER A 80 -1.01 -2.44 -3.94
CA SER A 80 -1.19 -1.12 -4.52
C SER A 80 -0.46 -0.94 -5.86
N THR A 81 0.71 -1.59 -6.07
CA THR A 81 1.39 -1.58 -7.36
C THR A 81 0.59 -2.32 -8.44
N GLU A 82 0.02 -3.49 -8.11
CA GLU A 82 -0.86 -4.21 -9.05
C GLU A 82 -2.10 -3.37 -9.43
N ALA A 83 -2.73 -2.74 -8.43
CA ALA A 83 -3.88 -1.88 -8.67
C ALA A 83 -3.52 -0.65 -9.52
N ALA A 84 -2.38 -0.01 -9.24
CA ALA A 84 -1.93 1.17 -9.96
C ALA A 84 -1.64 0.87 -11.43
N PHE A 85 -0.94 -0.22 -11.71
CA PHE A 85 -0.64 -0.59 -13.10
C PHE A 85 -1.88 -1.02 -13.86
N LYS A 86 -2.81 -1.75 -13.25
CA LYS A 86 -4.13 -2.03 -13.85
C LYS A 86 -4.90 -0.76 -14.16
N PHE A 87 -4.92 0.19 -13.23
CA PHE A 87 -5.60 1.47 -13.42
C PHE A 87 -4.93 2.30 -14.53
N LEU A 88 -3.60 2.38 -14.55
CA LEU A 88 -2.85 3.09 -15.59
C LEU A 88 -3.05 2.46 -16.98
N THR A 89 -3.09 1.13 -17.07
CA THR A 89 -3.39 0.42 -18.32
C THR A 89 -4.80 0.77 -18.80
N TYR A 90 -5.80 0.69 -17.94
CA TYR A 90 -7.17 1.11 -18.27
C TYR A 90 -7.23 2.57 -18.73
N LEU A 91 -6.50 3.47 -18.08
CA LEU A 91 -6.46 4.87 -18.50
C LEU A 91 -5.78 5.06 -19.85
N ASN A 92 -4.71 4.32 -20.11
CA ASN A 92 -4.03 4.36 -21.41
C ASN A 92 -4.94 3.87 -22.53
N GLU A 93 -5.64 2.76 -22.35
CA GLU A 93 -6.65 2.26 -23.30
C GLU A 93 -7.77 3.27 -23.53
N ARG A 94 -8.28 3.87 -22.44
CA ARG A 94 -9.35 4.89 -22.49
C ARG A 94 -8.94 6.15 -23.26
N PHE A 95 -7.67 6.51 -23.27
CA PHE A 95 -7.11 7.66 -23.99
C PHE A 95 -6.28 7.24 -25.20
N GLU A 96 -6.67 6.14 -25.86
CA GLU A 96 -6.19 5.70 -27.18
C GLU A 96 -4.65 5.55 -27.25
N GLY A 97 -4.04 5.14 -26.14
CA GLY A 97 -2.59 4.92 -26.04
C GLY A 97 -1.77 6.15 -25.62
N ASP A 98 -2.41 7.30 -25.37
CA ASP A 98 -1.71 8.50 -24.91
C ASP A 98 -1.38 8.41 -23.41
N TRP A 99 -0.12 8.12 -23.09
CA TRP A 99 0.37 8.04 -21.72
C TRP A 99 0.37 9.38 -20.98
N LEU A 100 0.51 10.52 -21.67
CA LEU A 100 0.45 11.83 -21.00
C LEU A 100 -0.97 12.11 -20.50
N LEU A 101 -1.97 11.79 -21.33
CA LEU A 101 -3.38 11.89 -20.94
C LEU A 101 -3.73 10.86 -19.85
N ALA A 102 -3.20 9.62 -19.92
CA ALA A 102 -3.39 8.60 -18.89
C ALA A 102 -2.83 9.05 -17.54
N MET A 103 -1.62 9.58 -17.49
CA MET A 103 -1.02 10.12 -16.26
C MET A 103 -1.78 11.35 -15.73
N ALA A 104 -2.21 12.24 -16.61
CA ALA A 104 -3.07 13.37 -16.23
C ALA A 104 -4.40 12.88 -15.62
N ALA A 105 -4.97 11.81 -16.16
CA ALA A 105 -6.19 11.21 -15.67
C ALA A 105 -6.00 10.42 -14.36
N TYR A 106 -4.84 9.84 -14.14
CA TYR A 106 -4.48 9.23 -12.87
C TYR A 106 -4.53 10.27 -11.73
N ASN A 107 -3.94 11.45 -11.96
CA ASN A 107 -3.93 12.54 -10.97
C ASN A 107 -5.29 13.26 -10.86
N ALA A 108 -5.90 13.69 -11.99
CA ALA A 108 -7.09 14.54 -11.97
C ALA A 108 -8.43 13.79 -12.01
N GLY A 109 -8.39 12.50 -12.30
CA GLY A 109 -9.56 11.68 -12.60
C GLY A 109 -9.94 11.70 -14.08
N PRO A 110 -10.31 10.52 -14.65
CA PRO A 110 -10.56 10.37 -16.10
C PRO A 110 -11.71 11.23 -16.62
N THR A 111 -12.74 11.44 -15.83
CA THR A 111 -13.89 12.28 -16.23
C THR A 111 -13.49 13.73 -16.49
N ARG A 112 -12.57 14.27 -15.70
CA ARG A 112 -12.09 15.66 -15.84
C ARG A 112 -11.28 15.82 -17.12
N VAL A 113 -10.37 14.90 -17.41
CA VAL A 113 -9.56 14.91 -18.63
C VAL A 113 -10.45 14.74 -19.86
N SER A 114 -11.36 13.77 -19.88
CA SER A 114 -12.32 13.58 -20.98
C SER A 114 -13.23 14.82 -21.22
N ARG A 115 -13.56 15.56 -20.16
CA ARG A 115 -14.33 16.81 -20.30
C ARG A 115 -13.48 17.91 -20.93
N ALA A 116 -12.21 18.03 -20.58
CA ALA A 116 -11.29 18.99 -21.19
C ALA A 116 -11.07 18.71 -22.68
N ILE A 117 -10.86 17.43 -23.03
CA ILE A 117 -10.76 16.97 -24.43
C ILE A 117 -12.00 17.37 -25.20
N ARG A 118 -13.21 17.00 -24.79
CA ARG A 118 -14.46 17.36 -25.48
C ARG A 118 -14.69 18.87 -25.60
N LYS A 119 -14.20 19.65 -24.64
CA LYS A 119 -14.28 21.12 -24.73
C LYS A 119 -13.40 21.65 -25.87
N ASN A 120 -12.18 21.15 -26.00
CA ASN A 120 -11.27 21.53 -27.07
C ASN A 120 -11.79 21.08 -28.46
N GLU A 121 -12.28 19.83 -28.56
CA GLU A 121 -12.89 19.31 -29.81
C GLU A 121 -14.01 20.22 -30.33
N ARG A 122 -14.94 20.62 -29.45
CA ARG A 122 -16.04 21.54 -29.81
C ARG A 122 -15.56 22.91 -30.23
N ALA A 123 -14.39 23.33 -29.77
CA ALA A 123 -13.78 24.59 -30.10
C ALA A 123 -12.82 24.50 -31.30
N GLY A 124 -12.65 23.31 -31.91
CA GLY A 124 -11.69 23.08 -32.99
C GLY A 124 -10.23 23.21 -32.56
N LEU A 125 -9.95 23.02 -31.28
CA LEU A 125 -8.61 23.12 -30.69
C LEU A 125 -7.95 21.73 -30.54
N PRO A 126 -6.61 21.67 -30.51
CA PRO A 126 -5.90 20.42 -30.26
C PRO A 126 -6.26 19.78 -28.90
N THR A 127 -6.18 18.45 -28.84
CA THR A 127 -6.60 17.65 -27.67
C THR A 127 -5.45 16.96 -26.94
N ARG A 128 -4.20 17.26 -27.30
CA ARG A 128 -3.00 16.73 -26.61
C ARG A 128 -2.93 17.28 -25.19
N PHE A 129 -2.30 16.57 -24.30
CA PHE A 129 -2.12 16.97 -22.88
C PHE A 129 -1.76 18.46 -22.72
N TRP A 130 -0.81 18.96 -23.52
CA TRP A 130 -0.28 20.33 -23.44
C TRP A 130 -1.29 21.41 -23.84
N ASP A 131 -2.31 21.03 -24.60
CA ASP A 131 -3.32 21.96 -25.12
C ASP A 131 -4.57 22.01 -24.22
N LEU A 132 -4.65 21.12 -23.20
CA LEU A 132 -5.82 21.03 -22.34
C LEU A 132 -5.77 22.01 -21.17
N ASN A 133 -6.91 22.61 -20.85
CA ASN A 133 -7.08 23.40 -19.64
C ASN A 133 -7.40 22.46 -18.46
N LEU A 134 -6.36 22.01 -17.77
CA LEU A 134 -6.42 21.13 -16.60
C LEU A 134 -6.07 21.91 -15.31
N PRO A 135 -6.35 21.34 -14.11
CA PRO A 135 -5.92 21.95 -12.85
C PRO A 135 -4.42 22.20 -12.82
N LYS A 136 -3.98 23.26 -12.12
CA LYS A 136 -2.55 23.60 -11.98
C LYS A 136 -1.71 22.45 -11.44
N GLU A 137 -2.26 21.67 -10.51
CA GLU A 137 -1.60 20.47 -10.00
C GLU A 137 -1.34 19.47 -11.11
N THR A 138 -2.35 19.15 -11.92
CA THR A 138 -2.27 18.17 -13.01
C THR A 138 -1.34 18.65 -14.13
N THR A 139 -1.39 19.93 -14.49
CA THR A 139 -0.47 20.51 -15.49
C THR A 139 0.99 20.51 -15.04
N ALA A 140 1.26 20.45 -13.74
CA ALA A 140 2.61 20.27 -13.17
C ALA A 140 2.99 18.80 -12.95
N TYR A 141 2.01 17.91 -12.78
CA TYR A 141 2.22 16.51 -12.43
C TYR A 141 2.99 15.74 -13.52
N VAL A 142 2.48 15.77 -14.74
CA VAL A 142 3.12 15.07 -15.87
C VAL A 142 4.54 15.60 -16.14
N PRO A 143 4.78 16.93 -16.24
CA PRO A 143 6.14 17.46 -16.34
C PRO A 143 7.08 17.06 -15.22
N LYS A 144 6.60 16.94 -13.96
CA LYS A 144 7.44 16.46 -12.84
C LYS A 144 7.99 15.07 -13.10
N LEU A 145 7.15 14.15 -13.59
CA LEU A 145 7.63 12.79 -13.92
C LEU A 145 8.64 12.85 -15.08
N LEU A 146 8.35 13.59 -16.15
CA LEU A 146 9.26 13.70 -17.30
C LEU A 146 10.63 14.28 -16.90
N VAL A 147 10.63 15.33 -16.07
CA VAL A 147 11.87 15.92 -15.52
C VAL A 147 12.61 14.91 -14.66
N LEU A 148 11.90 14.13 -13.83
CA LEU A 148 12.53 13.06 -13.02
C LEU A 148 13.19 12.00 -13.91
N CYS A 149 12.54 11.59 -15.00
CA CYS A 149 13.11 10.67 -15.98
C CYS A 149 14.38 11.22 -16.63
N GLU A 150 14.37 12.48 -17.08
CA GLU A 150 15.56 13.13 -17.66
C GLU A 150 16.68 13.27 -16.63
N LEU A 151 16.37 13.65 -15.39
CA LEU A 151 17.34 13.76 -14.30
C LEU A 151 18.01 12.42 -14.00
N ILE A 152 17.26 11.31 -14.06
CA ILE A 152 17.80 9.94 -13.85
C ILE A 152 18.65 9.52 -15.06
N ARG A 153 18.26 9.90 -16.27
CA ARG A 153 18.96 9.56 -17.52
C ARG A 153 20.31 10.26 -17.62
N ASP A 154 20.33 11.55 -17.30
CA ASP A 154 21.55 12.39 -17.37
C ASP A 154 21.65 13.33 -16.15
N PRO A 155 22.03 12.77 -14.98
CA PRO A 155 22.14 13.55 -13.75
C PRO A 155 23.20 14.65 -13.80
N ASN A 156 24.24 14.48 -14.64
CA ASN A 156 25.33 15.46 -14.77
C ASN A 156 24.84 16.78 -15.37
N SER A 157 23.93 16.73 -16.34
CA SER A 157 23.35 17.94 -16.94
C SER A 157 22.53 18.78 -15.96
N PHE A 158 22.15 18.20 -14.82
CA PHE A 158 21.38 18.88 -13.75
C PHE A 158 22.23 19.18 -12.50
N ASP A 159 23.55 18.93 -12.55
CA ASP A 159 24.45 19.04 -11.39
C ASP A 159 23.91 18.29 -10.15
N VAL A 160 23.36 17.09 -10.37
CA VAL A 160 22.76 16.26 -9.33
C VAL A 160 23.54 14.98 -9.15
N HIS A 161 23.94 14.70 -7.92
CA HIS A 161 24.48 13.39 -7.56
C HIS A 161 23.36 12.46 -7.11
N LEU A 162 23.09 11.41 -7.91
CA LEU A 162 22.13 10.37 -7.55
C LEU A 162 22.82 9.33 -6.66
N PRO A 163 22.21 8.96 -5.54
CA PRO A 163 22.71 7.85 -4.73
C PRO A 163 22.58 6.53 -5.48
N SER A 164 23.55 5.65 -5.31
CA SER A 164 23.50 4.32 -5.89
C SER A 164 22.40 3.48 -5.24
N ILE A 165 21.50 2.94 -6.05
CA ILE A 165 20.48 1.98 -5.66
C ILE A 165 20.85 0.63 -6.27
N ALA A 166 20.94 -0.42 -5.43
CA ALA A 166 21.29 -1.75 -5.90
C ALA A 166 20.20 -2.30 -6.83
N ASN A 167 20.58 -2.78 -8.00
CA ASN A 167 19.67 -3.43 -8.96
C ASN A 167 19.36 -4.88 -8.53
N ARG A 168 18.70 -5.02 -7.39
CA ARG A 168 18.27 -6.32 -6.84
C ARG A 168 17.07 -6.13 -5.91
N ALA A 169 16.26 -7.18 -5.76
CA ALA A 169 15.17 -7.17 -4.80
C ALA A 169 15.66 -6.89 -3.37
N TYR A 170 14.95 -6.03 -2.65
CA TYR A 170 15.20 -5.74 -1.24
C TYR A 170 14.47 -6.74 -0.34
N PHE A 171 13.30 -7.16 -0.73
CA PHE A 171 12.42 -8.07 0.01
C PHE A 171 11.93 -9.21 -0.89
N GLN A 172 11.39 -10.21 -0.26
CA GLN A 172 10.68 -11.31 -0.88
C GLN A 172 9.33 -11.53 -0.18
N LYS A 173 8.36 -12.03 -0.95
CA LYS A 173 7.04 -12.39 -0.47
C LYS A 173 7.07 -13.81 0.10
N VAL A 174 6.72 -13.96 1.37
CA VAL A 174 6.64 -15.26 2.06
C VAL A 174 5.20 -15.53 2.46
N LYS A 175 4.67 -16.71 2.08
CA LYS A 175 3.33 -17.15 2.48
C LYS A 175 3.30 -17.48 3.97
N ILE A 176 2.17 -17.18 4.61
CA ILE A 176 1.88 -17.55 5.99
C ILE A 176 0.59 -18.38 6.03
N PRO A 177 0.43 -19.31 6.98
CA PRO A 177 -0.71 -20.25 6.98
C PRO A 177 -2.04 -19.61 7.39
N GLY A 178 -2.02 -18.42 7.98
CA GLY A 178 -3.20 -17.73 8.46
C GLY A 178 -2.86 -16.40 9.12
N GLN A 179 -3.65 -15.99 10.09
CA GLN A 179 -3.34 -14.81 10.91
C GLN A 179 -2.07 -15.06 11.73
N LEU A 180 -1.17 -14.07 11.76
CA LEU A 180 0.12 -14.16 12.47
C LEU A 180 0.39 -12.84 13.21
N ASP A 181 0.83 -12.96 14.47
CA ASP A 181 1.33 -11.83 15.26
C ASP A 181 2.61 -11.27 14.64
N LEU A 182 2.68 -9.97 14.42
CA LEU A 182 3.81 -9.32 13.72
C LEU A 182 5.07 -9.25 14.60
N MET A 183 4.93 -9.19 15.93
CA MET A 183 6.07 -9.30 16.86
C MET A 183 6.65 -10.70 16.79
N GLN A 184 5.79 -11.73 16.80
CA GLN A 184 6.22 -13.11 16.65
C GLN A 184 6.86 -13.33 15.27
N ALA A 185 6.31 -12.74 14.21
CA ALA A 185 6.94 -12.80 12.89
C ALA A 185 8.37 -12.22 12.91
N ALA A 186 8.60 -11.13 13.65
CA ALA A 186 9.94 -10.56 13.84
C ALA A 186 10.88 -11.52 14.55
N ASP A 187 10.42 -12.15 15.64
CA ASP A 187 11.19 -13.12 16.39
C ASP A 187 11.58 -14.34 15.54
N LEU A 188 10.62 -14.93 14.81
CA LEU A 188 10.84 -16.04 13.88
C LEU A 188 11.86 -15.71 12.79
N ALA A 189 11.77 -14.49 12.23
CA ALA A 189 12.70 -14.02 11.21
C ALA A 189 14.07 -13.60 11.78
N GLY A 190 14.18 -13.42 13.12
CA GLY A 190 15.36 -12.85 13.77
C GLY A 190 15.59 -11.38 13.40
N LEU A 191 14.51 -10.65 13.22
CA LEU A 191 14.49 -9.25 12.83
C LEU A 191 14.00 -8.36 13.97
N LYS A 192 14.30 -7.07 13.88
CA LYS A 192 13.65 -6.07 14.73
C LYS A 192 12.20 -5.88 14.29
N PRO A 193 11.25 -5.68 15.22
CA PRO A 193 9.84 -5.44 14.89
C PRO A 193 9.64 -4.31 13.87
N GLU A 194 10.42 -3.23 13.98
CA GLU A 194 10.34 -2.09 13.08
C GLU A 194 10.53 -2.49 11.62
N THR A 195 11.41 -3.47 11.34
CA THR A 195 11.67 -3.97 9.98
C THR A 195 10.43 -4.68 9.41
N ILE A 196 9.71 -5.44 10.24
CA ILE A 196 8.47 -6.11 9.83
C ILE A 196 7.40 -5.06 9.49
N TYR A 197 7.17 -4.08 10.38
CA TYR A 197 6.19 -3.02 10.14
C TYR A 197 6.55 -2.15 8.93
N GLU A 198 7.80 -1.80 8.75
CA GLU A 198 8.26 -1.00 7.62
C GLU A 198 8.05 -1.69 6.26
N LEU A 199 8.18 -3.01 6.19
CA LEU A 199 7.96 -3.78 4.95
C LEU A 199 6.49 -4.18 4.75
N ASN A 200 5.70 -4.21 5.82
CA ASN A 200 4.31 -4.63 5.80
C ASN A 200 3.35 -3.54 6.30
N PRO A 201 3.44 -2.30 5.76
CA PRO A 201 2.67 -1.16 6.24
C PRO A 201 1.16 -1.31 6.01
N GLY A 202 0.76 -2.29 5.21
CA GLY A 202 -0.65 -2.62 4.97
C GLY A 202 -1.37 -3.13 6.22
N PHE A 203 -0.66 -3.76 7.16
CA PHE A 203 -1.28 -4.22 8.42
C PHE A 203 -1.39 -3.07 9.42
N ASN A 204 -2.61 -2.78 9.83
CA ASN A 204 -2.92 -1.67 10.73
C ASN A 204 -2.81 -2.04 12.20
N GLN A 205 -2.72 -3.34 12.53
CA GLN A 205 -2.78 -3.90 13.87
C GLN A 205 -1.52 -4.71 14.18
N TRP A 206 -1.44 -5.28 15.38
CA TRP A 206 -0.32 -6.10 15.85
C TRP A 206 -0.22 -7.48 15.16
N ALA A 207 -1.26 -7.90 14.46
CA ALA A 207 -1.32 -9.14 13.70
C ALA A 207 -1.82 -8.90 12.28
N THR A 208 -1.57 -9.86 11.39
CA THR A 208 -2.10 -9.86 10.03
C THR A 208 -3.61 -10.07 10.03
N ASP A 209 -4.28 -9.74 8.92
CA ASP A 209 -5.73 -9.93 8.77
C ASP A 209 -6.09 -11.43 8.73
N PRO A 210 -7.03 -11.94 9.56
CA PRO A 210 -7.45 -13.33 9.53
C PRO A 210 -8.04 -13.78 8.20
N SER A 211 -8.60 -12.84 7.41
CA SER A 211 -9.14 -13.11 6.07
C SER A 211 -8.16 -12.78 4.94
N GLY A 212 -6.88 -12.58 5.27
CA GLY A 212 -5.80 -12.28 4.32
C GLY A 212 -5.69 -10.79 3.91
N PRO A 213 -4.61 -10.46 3.23
CA PRO A 213 -3.69 -11.38 2.55
C PRO A 213 -2.83 -12.21 3.51
N HIS A 214 -2.60 -13.48 3.15
CA HIS A 214 -1.77 -14.40 3.93
C HIS A 214 -0.34 -14.45 3.40
N TYR A 215 0.38 -13.35 3.57
CA TYR A 215 1.81 -13.23 3.29
C TYR A 215 2.44 -12.09 4.10
N LEU A 216 3.75 -12.17 4.23
CA LEU A 216 4.60 -11.08 4.71
C LEU A 216 5.70 -10.79 3.67
N LEU A 217 6.15 -9.55 3.64
CA LEU A 217 7.37 -9.13 2.97
C LEU A 217 8.50 -9.19 4.00
N LEU A 218 9.52 -9.96 3.68
CA LEU A 218 10.71 -10.11 4.51
C LEU A 218 11.95 -9.70 3.71
N PRO A 219 13.01 -9.17 4.34
CA PRO A 219 14.28 -8.92 3.66
C PRO A 219 14.82 -10.20 3.01
N ILE A 220 15.48 -10.05 1.86
CA ILE A 220 16.16 -11.18 1.22
C ILE A 220 17.15 -11.84 2.19
N GLY A 221 17.13 -13.19 2.23
CA GLY A 221 18.08 -14.00 3.01
C GLY A 221 17.58 -14.41 4.41
N VAL A 222 16.38 -13.98 4.84
CA VAL A 222 15.84 -14.40 6.16
C VAL A 222 14.65 -15.37 6.05
N SER A 223 14.14 -15.61 4.84
CA SER A 223 12.93 -16.42 4.63
C SER A 223 13.09 -17.87 5.03
N ASP A 224 14.24 -18.50 4.78
CA ASP A 224 14.43 -19.93 5.07
C ASP A 224 14.36 -20.18 6.56
N ARG A 225 15.01 -19.33 7.37
CA ARG A 225 14.90 -19.35 8.82
C ARG A 225 13.46 -19.14 9.27
N PHE A 226 12.81 -18.12 8.72
CA PHE A 226 11.42 -17.79 9.06
C PHE A 226 10.48 -18.96 8.76
N ILE A 227 10.54 -19.54 7.56
CA ILE A 227 9.71 -20.68 7.14
C ILE A 227 9.95 -21.87 8.05
N THR A 228 11.22 -22.24 8.29
CA THR A 228 11.57 -23.38 9.16
C THR A 228 10.99 -23.23 10.57
N GLN A 229 11.05 -22.02 11.13
CA GLN A 229 10.49 -21.76 12.46
C GLN A 229 8.96 -21.67 12.44
N LEU A 230 8.38 -21.08 11.38
CA LEU A 230 6.93 -21.00 11.22
C LEU A 230 6.28 -22.39 11.13
N ASP A 231 6.90 -23.30 10.39
CA ASP A 231 6.42 -24.68 10.20
C ASP A 231 6.46 -25.50 11.52
N SER A 232 7.24 -25.07 12.51
CA SER A 232 7.29 -25.69 13.83
C SER A 232 6.17 -25.25 14.78
N LEU A 233 5.39 -24.22 14.42
CA LEU A 233 4.32 -23.67 15.24
C LEU A 233 2.98 -24.38 15.00
N THR A 234 2.19 -24.48 16.06
CA THR A 234 0.78 -24.87 15.95
C THR A 234 -0.09 -23.65 15.59
N GLN A 235 -1.33 -23.89 15.15
CA GLN A 235 -2.28 -22.80 14.84
C GLN A 235 -2.53 -21.89 16.05
N ASP A 236 -2.55 -22.45 17.27
CA ASP A 236 -2.78 -21.69 18.50
C ASP A 236 -1.57 -20.81 18.88
N ASP A 237 -0.40 -21.12 18.34
CA ASP A 237 0.83 -20.36 18.57
C ASP A 237 0.95 -19.14 17.62
N LEU A 238 0.21 -19.09 16.52
CA LEU A 238 0.35 -18.08 15.49
C LEU A 238 -0.11 -16.68 15.93
N VAL A 239 -1.09 -16.60 16.82
CA VAL A 239 -1.58 -15.33 17.37
C VAL A 239 -1.75 -15.46 18.88
N ARG A 240 -1.08 -14.61 19.61
CA ARG A 240 -1.19 -14.58 21.07
C ARG A 240 -2.31 -13.66 21.50
N TRP A 241 -3.38 -14.27 22.05
CA TRP A 241 -4.49 -13.57 22.65
C TRP A 241 -4.38 -13.59 24.16
N ASP A 242 -4.66 -12.48 24.82
CA ASP A 242 -4.87 -12.46 26.26
C ASP A 242 -6.32 -12.88 26.59
N ARG A 243 -6.52 -13.50 27.75
CA ARG A 243 -7.85 -13.83 28.26
C ARG A 243 -8.28 -12.78 29.26
N TYR A 244 -9.37 -12.13 28.97
CA TYR A 244 -10.01 -11.17 29.87
C TYR A 244 -11.18 -11.82 30.59
N LYS A 245 -11.13 -11.86 31.92
CA LYS A 245 -12.26 -12.31 32.74
C LYS A 245 -13.27 -11.18 32.89
N ILE A 246 -14.47 -11.40 32.33
CA ILE A 246 -15.57 -10.43 32.34
C ILE A 246 -15.95 -10.11 33.78
N ARG A 247 -16.00 -8.85 34.11
CA ARG A 247 -16.36 -8.34 35.45
C ARG A 247 -17.83 -7.91 35.47
N ARG A 248 -18.44 -7.88 36.66
CA ARG A 248 -19.80 -7.36 36.84
C ARG A 248 -19.86 -5.89 36.42
N GLY A 249 -20.79 -5.54 35.52
CA GLY A 249 -20.95 -4.21 34.96
C GLY A 249 -20.17 -3.94 33.67
N ASP A 250 -19.41 -4.94 33.17
CA ASP A 250 -18.83 -4.87 31.83
C ASP A 250 -19.89 -5.04 30.75
N ASN A 251 -19.63 -4.44 29.59
CA ASN A 251 -20.28 -4.72 28.32
C ASN A 251 -19.23 -4.75 27.21
N LEU A 252 -19.59 -5.28 26.03
CA LEU A 252 -18.65 -5.40 24.91
C LEU A 252 -18.04 -4.06 24.51
N SER A 253 -18.83 -2.98 24.53
CA SER A 253 -18.33 -1.64 24.16
C SER A 253 -17.26 -1.13 25.12
N LYS A 254 -17.42 -1.34 26.44
CA LYS A 254 -16.41 -0.96 27.45
C LYS A 254 -15.14 -1.79 27.31
N ILE A 255 -15.29 -3.10 27.05
CA ILE A 255 -14.14 -3.99 26.87
C ILE A 255 -13.42 -3.64 25.58
N ALA A 256 -14.13 -3.51 24.47
CA ALA A 256 -13.58 -3.12 23.17
C ALA A 256 -12.83 -1.78 23.23
N SER A 257 -13.42 -0.77 23.88
CA SER A 257 -12.77 0.53 24.10
C SER A 257 -11.48 0.43 24.91
N ARG A 258 -11.45 -0.41 25.97
CA ARG A 258 -10.25 -0.65 26.79
C ARG A 258 -9.09 -1.20 25.99
N TYR A 259 -9.38 -2.13 25.08
CA TYR A 259 -8.39 -2.78 24.22
C TYR A 259 -8.24 -2.10 22.86
N LYS A 260 -8.87 -0.93 22.66
CA LYS A 260 -8.79 -0.11 21.43
C LYS A 260 -9.18 -0.85 20.17
N ILE A 261 -10.19 -1.72 20.26
CA ILE A 261 -10.77 -2.46 19.13
C ILE A 261 -12.24 -2.12 18.95
N GLU A 262 -12.78 -2.45 17.78
CA GLU A 262 -14.23 -2.37 17.54
C GLU A 262 -14.97 -3.55 18.19
N VAL A 263 -16.24 -3.33 18.58
CA VAL A 263 -17.09 -4.39 19.14
C VAL A 263 -17.26 -5.55 18.14
N SER A 264 -17.38 -5.24 16.86
CA SER A 264 -17.45 -6.22 15.77
C SER A 264 -16.24 -7.16 15.79
N VAL A 265 -15.04 -6.62 15.93
CA VAL A 265 -13.79 -7.39 16.02
C VAL A 265 -13.75 -8.23 17.29
N LEU A 266 -14.12 -7.66 18.44
CA LEU A 266 -14.18 -8.42 19.71
C LEU A 266 -15.15 -9.59 19.60
N LYS A 267 -16.28 -9.43 18.92
CA LYS A 267 -17.23 -10.53 18.67
C LYS A 267 -16.64 -11.58 17.73
N GLU A 268 -16.02 -11.15 16.63
CA GLU A 268 -15.42 -12.03 15.62
C GLU A 268 -14.38 -12.97 16.23
N ILE A 269 -13.40 -12.43 16.99
CA ILE A 269 -12.34 -13.23 17.61
C ILE A 269 -12.85 -14.18 18.69
N ASN A 270 -14.02 -13.93 19.27
CA ASN A 270 -14.68 -14.78 20.27
C ASN A 270 -15.80 -15.66 19.71
N GLY A 271 -16.03 -15.66 18.40
CA GLY A 271 -17.13 -16.42 17.76
C GLY A 271 -18.52 -16.02 18.25
N MET A 272 -18.72 -14.74 18.65
CA MET A 272 -19.96 -14.30 19.28
C MET A 272 -20.96 -13.80 18.23
N SER A 273 -22.15 -14.35 18.20
CA SER A 273 -23.26 -13.91 17.35
C SER A 273 -24.13 -12.80 17.99
N SER A 274 -24.03 -12.61 19.32
CA SER A 274 -24.82 -11.60 20.06
C SER A 274 -23.90 -10.75 20.95
N ASP A 275 -24.45 -9.70 21.55
CA ASP A 275 -23.71 -8.81 22.47
C ASP A 275 -23.79 -9.29 23.93
N LEU A 276 -24.41 -10.45 24.18
CA LEU A 276 -24.56 -11.00 25.53
C LEU A 276 -23.24 -11.54 26.05
N ILE A 277 -22.78 -10.99 27.18
CA ILE A 277 -21.62 -11.45 27.93
C ILE A 277 -22.02 -11.80 29.37
N ILE A 278 -21.32 -12.74 29.99
CA ILE A 278 -21.63 -13.25 31.34
C ILE A 278 -20.44 -12.96 32.24
N ALA A 279 -20.68 -12.27 33.35
CA ALA A 279 -19.65 -12.01 34.34
C ALA A 279 -19.02 -13.31 34.87
N GLY A 280 -17.71 -13.35 35.01
CA GLY A 280 -16.94 -14.52 35.42
C GLY A 280 -16.47 -15.43 34.27
N LYS A 281 -17.06 -15.33 33.08
CA LYS A 281 -16.52 -15.99 31.86
C LYS A 281 -15.32 -15.23 31.30
N GLU A 282 -14.52 -15.91 30.50
CA GLU A 282 -13.36 -15.34 29.81
C GLU A 282 -13.68 -15.11 28.35
N ILE A 283 -13.14 -14.03 27.81
CA ILE A 283 -13.12 -13.72 26.37
C ILE A 283 -11.71 -13.41 25.92
N MET A 284 -11.40 -13.74 24.69
CA MET A 284 -10.13 -13.36 24.03
C MET A 284 -10.12 -11.86 23.76
N VAL A 285 -9.00 -11.24 24.08
CA VAL A 285 -8.74 -9.81 23.83
C VAL A 285 -7.35 -9.67 23.24
N PRO A 286 -7.06 -8.59 22.49
CA PRO A 286 -5.71 -8.29 22.05
C PRO A 286 -4.74 -8.17 23.23
N ARG A 287 -3.51 -8.55 23.00
CA ARG A 287 -2.42 -8.41 23.96
C ARG A 287 -1.98 -6.96 24.13
#